data_9cd17d8e8945834e9f5f959261fb9c8b
#
_entry.id   9cd17d8e8945834e9f5f959261fb9c8b
#
_cell.length_a   1.000
_cell.length_b   1.000
_cell.length_c   1.000
_cell.angle_alpha   90.00
_cell.angle_beta   90.00
_cell.angle_gamma   90.00
#
_symmetry.space_group_name_H-M   'P 1'
#
loop_
_entity.id
_entity.type
_entity.pdbx_description
1 polymer ?
#
loop_
_entity_poly.entity_id
_entity_poly.type
_entity_poly.pdbx_seq_one_letter_code
_entity_poly.pdbx_strand_id
1 'polypeptide(L)'
;MSKKSIVAVLNTSPETIIDDYSRLLDLARIQDTLNKTKTTFLKVNVSWQHYYPACSSAPWQIEGVGKKLISEGFSDIISAHNGTVVVDPREGRKKNKHAKAENRLGIDHLILDEPPVKWIPFSPKSKMLVLDKVYPEGLFIPETFIGTNIIHLPTVKTHVFTKMTGAMKNAFGGLLHRNRHWTHSVIHETLVDLLQIQKEIHSGIFAVMDGTFAGDGPGPRAMRVHEKNIIIASSDQVAIDAVASKLMGFDPMLIPKLKIAHEMGLGTADTRLIEYKGDDVSNVNWNFSGNDNTFASRGQKLIYHGPLKPLEGILLRSPIAPWAYLASNFYHNGFWRPIVGKKRLKKAMKTRWGKLFCDY
;
A
#
# COMPACT_ATOMS: atom_id res chain seq x y z
N MET A 1 -3.12 31.63 0.60
CA MET A 1 -2.00 30.67 0.63
C MET A 1 -2.59 29.27 0.67
N SER A 2 -2.23 28.35 -0.23
CA SER A 2 -2.72 26.97 -0.13
C SER A 2 -2.15 26.33 1.16
N LYS A 3 -3.00 25.58 1.87
CA LYS A 3 -2.59 24.86 3.09
C LYS A 3 -1.49 23.87 2.72
N LYS A 4 -0.33 23.94 3.37
CA LYS A 4 0.77 22.98 3.12
C LYS A 4 0.34 21.56 3.50
N SER A 5 0.76 20.57 2.72
CA SER A 5 0.57 19.17 3.09
C SER A 5 1.40 18.82 4.33
N ILE A 6 0.76 18.28 5.37
CA ILE A 6 1.43 17.87 6.60
C ILE A 6 1.81 16.39 6.48
N VAL A 7 3.07 16.06 6.79
CA VAL A 7 3.53 14.68 6.96
C VAL A 7 4.15 14.55 8.34
N ALA A 8 3.55 13.72 9.19
CA ALA A 8 4.11 13.36 10.47
C ALA A 8 5.04 12.16 10.35
N VAL A 9 6.17 12.20 11.04
CA VAL A 9 7.17 11.13 11.06
C VAL A 9 7.63 10.92 12.50
N LEU A 10 7.66 9.69 12.97
CA LEU A 10 8.17 9.34 14.29
C LEU A 10 9.10 8.13 14.22
N ASN A 11 10.19 8.19 14.97
CA ASN A 11 10.94 7.01 15.36
C ASN A 11 10.14 6.24 16.41
N THR A 12 10.24 4.93 16.41
CA THR A 12 9.44 4.07 17.28
C THR A 12 10.20 2.83 17.72
N SER A 13 9.68 2.15 18.71
CA SER A 13 10.21 0.89 19.24
C SER A 13 9.07 -0.10 19.50
N PRO A 14 9.38 -1.40 19.62
CA PRO A 14 8.35 -2.41 19.93
C PRO A 14 7.57 -2.11 21.22
N GLU A 15 8.18 -1.43 22.18
CA GLU A 15 7.58 -1.13 23.49
C GLU A 15 6.60 0.04 23.42
N THR A 16 6.82 0.99 22.48
CA THR A 16 6.05 2.24 22.40
C THR A 16 5.14 2.32 21.17
N ILE A 17 5.25 1.37 20.23
CA ILE A 17 4.63 1.44 18.90
C ILE A 17 3.13 1.78 18.91
N ILE A 18 2.37 1.24 19.86
CA ILE A 18 0.93 1.49 19.93
C ILE A 18 0.66 2.96 20.30
N ASP A 19 1.36 3.48 21.29
CA ASP A 19 1.24 4.87 21.74
C ASP A 19 1.83 5.83 20.69
N ASP A 20 2.91 5.43 20.02
CA ASP A 20 3.52 6.21 18.94
C ASP A 20 2.57 6.34 17.74
N TYR A 21 1.76 5.34 17.41
CA TYR A 21 0.70 5.51 16.40
C TYR A 21 -0.34 6.53 16.84
N SER A 22 -0.74 6.56 18.12
CA SER A 22 -1.67 7.57 18.62
C SER A 22 -1.08 8.98 18.44
N ARG A 23 0.16 9.19 18.92
CA ARG A 23 0.87 10.46 18.81
C ARG A 23 1.10 10.89 17.34
N LEU A 24 1.45 9.93 16.47
CA LEU A 24 1.64 10.16 15.03
C LEU A 24 0.37 10.71 14.37
N LEU A 25 -0.78 10.12 14.70
CA LEU A 25 -2.06 10.50 14.12
C LEU A 25 -2.52 11.88 14.59
N ASP A 26 -2.22 12.26 15.84
CA ASP A 26 -2.45 13.61 16.35
C ASP A 26 -1.58 14.65 15.62
N LEU A 27 -0.28 14.36 15.45
CA LEU A 27 0.64 15.22 14.71
C LEU A 27 0.22 15.40 13.24
N ALA A 28 -0.31 14.35 12.62
CA ALA A 28 -0.82 14.38 11.25
C ALA A 28 -2.25 14.92 11.13
N ARG A 29 -2.88 15.33 12.25
CA ARG A 29 -4.21 15.95 12.34
C ARG A 29 -5.30 15.09 11.70
N ILE A 30 -5.39 13.83 12.10
CA ILE A 30 -6.37 12.88 11.55
C ILE A 30 -7.81 13.36 11.75
N GLN A 31 -8.11 14.00 12.87
CA GLN A 31 -9.43 14.54 13.23
C GLN A 31 -9.89 15.66 12.30
N ASP A 32 -8.98 16.39 11.63
CA ASP A 32 -9.33 17.44 10.66
C ASP A 32 -9.73 16.87 9.29
N THR A 33 -9.48 15.57 9.07
CA THR A 33 -9.61 14.93 7.76
C THR A 33 -10.76 13.94 7.70
N LEU A 34 -10.98 13.18 8.77
CA LEU A 34 -11.97 12.10 8.79
C LEU A 34 -13.24 12.50 9.52
N ASN A 35 -14.37 12.08 8.97
CA ASN A 35 -15.67 12.30 9.58
C ASN A 35 -16.02 11.12 10.53
N LYS A 36 -16.11 11.38 11.82
CA LYS A 36 -16.37 10.34 12.86
C LYS A 36 -17.72 9.64 12.70
N THR A 37 -18.70 10.27 12.01
CA THR A 37 -20.05 9.72 11.80
C THR A 37 -20.12 8.76 10.60
N LYS A 38 -19.04 8.60 9.86
CA LYS A 38 -18.98 7.76 8.67
C LYS A 38 -18.20 6.49 8.95
N THR A 39 -18.61 5.39 8.34
CA THR A 39 -17.84 4.15 8.30
C THR A 39 -16.39 4.45 7.90
N THR A 40 -15.45 3.90 8.63
CA THR A 40 -14.02 4.12 8.39
C THR A 40 -13.34 2.80 8.03
N PHE A 41 -12.89 2.69 6.80
CA PHE A 41 -12.18 1.51 6.33
C PHE A 41 -10.68 1.61 6.61
N LEU A 42 -10.14 0.63 7.31
CA LEU A 42 -8.70 0.36 7.38
C LEU A 42 -8.31 -0.47 6.16
N LYS A 43 -7.80 0.17 5.10
CA LYS A 43 -7.36 -0.52 3.89
C LYS A 43 -6.00 -1.17 4.11
N VAL A 44 -6.06 -2.41 4.53
CA VAL A 44 -4.89 -3.26 4.81
C VAL A 44 -4.22 -3.71 3.52
N ASN A 45 -2.90 -3.84 3.55
CA ASN A 45 -2.10 -4.41 2.47
C ASN A 45 -1.79 -5.89 2.77
N VAL A 46 -2.20 -6.80 1.89
CA VAL A 46 -1.81 -8.22 1.90
C VAL A 46 -1.09 -8.53 0.59
N SER A 47 0.23 -8.37 0.56
CA SER A 47 1.02 -8.64 -0.65
C SER A 47 1.42 -10.09 -0.80
N TRP A 48 1.36 -10.87 0.26
CA TRP A 48 1.67 -12.30 0.27
C TRP A 48 0.88 -13.04 1.36
N GLN A 49 0.44 -14.28 1.09
CA GLN A 49 -0.22 -15.13 2.09
C GLN A 49 0.74 -15.63 3.18
N HIS A 50 2.04 -15.57 2.97
CA HIS A 50 3.05 -15.88 3.98
C HIS A 50 3.54 -14.61 4.64
N TYR A 51 3.73 -14.66 5.97
CA TYR A 51 4.40 -13.56 6.64
C TYR A 51 5.84 -13.40 6.12
N TYR A 52 6.15 -12.19 5.77
CA TYR A 52 7.50 -11.72 5.50
C TYR A 52 7.57 -10.22 5.85
N PRO A 53 8.56 -9.77 6.65
CA PRO A 53 8.62 -8.38 7.12
C PRO A 53 8.57 -7.37 5.98
N ALA A 54 7.92 -6.25 6.21
CA ALA A 54 7.64 -5.19 5.23
C ALA A 54 6.76 -5.60 4.02
N CYS A 55 6.37 -6.88 3.89
CA CYS A 55 5.59 -7.35 2.74
C CYS A 55 4.11 -6.97 2.84
N SER A 56 3.50 -7.18 4.00
CA SER A 56 2.09 -6.85 4.30
C SER A 56 2.02 -5.89 5.47
N SER A 57 0.87 -5.27 5.72
CA SER A 57 0.65 -4.42 6.90
C SER A 57 1.04 -5.14 8.18
N ALA A 58 1.60 -4.43 9.13
CA ALA A 58 1.98 -5.00 10.41
C ALA A 58 0.75 -5.12 11.34
N PRO A 59 0.65 -6.14 12.20
CA PRO A 59 -0.49 -6.26 13.12
C PRO A 59 -0.57 -5.09 14.11
N TRP A 60 0.57 -4.60 14.61
CA TRP A 60 0.63 -3.40 15.46
C TRP A 60 0.20 -2.12 14.75
N GLN A 61 0.36 -2.03 13.41
CA GLN A 61 -0.14 -0.91 12.62
C GLN A 61 -1.68 -0.90 12.63
N ILE A 62 -2.31 -2.04 12.44
CA ILE A 62 -3.77 -2.18 12.51
C ILE A 62 -4.26 -1.85 13.92
N GLU A 63 -3.62 -2.44 14.93
CA GLU A 63 -4.00 -2.25 16.33
C GLU A 63 -3.82 -0.80 16.80
N GLY A 64 -2.66 -0.18 16.53
CA GLY A 64 -2.37 1.19 16.95
C GLY A 64 -3.30 2.22 16.32
N VAL A 65 -3.51 2.11 14.99
CA VAL A 65 -4.45 2.99 14.27
C VAL A 65 -5.88 2.76 14.76
N GLY A 66 -6.32 1.50 14.89
CA GLY A 66 -7.67 1.18 15.35
C GLY A 66 -7.94 1.66 16.78
N LYS A 67 -7.01 1.48 17.71
CA LYS A 67 -7.12 1.99 19.10
C LYS A 67 -7.29 3.51 19.12
N LYS A 68 -6.50 4.23 18.32
CA LYS A 68 -6.63 5.70 18.23
C LYS A 68 -8.00 6.11 17.73
N LEU A 69 -8.50 5.48 16.66
CA LEU A 69 -9.83 5.79 16.13
C LEU A 69 -10.93 5.54 17.15
N ILE A 70 -10.89 4.40 17.84
CA ILE A 70 -11.85 4.05 18.90
C ILE A 70 -11.82 5.10 20.02
N SER A 71 -10.62 5.49 20.48
CA SER A 71 -10.47 6.52 21.52
C SER A 71 -10.96 7.90 21.10
N GLU A 72 -10.95 8.19 19.81
CA GLU A 72 -11.49 9.44 19.22
C GLU A 72 -13.02 9.39 18.98
N GLY A 73 -13.67 8.24 19.25
CA GLY A 73 -15.11 8.08 19.11
C GLY A 73 -15.58 7.66 17.71
N PHE A 74 -14.72 7.10 16.88
CA PHE A 74 -15.14 6.39 15.66
C PHE A 74 -15.78 5.05 16.07
N SER A 75 -17.04 4.84 15.73
CA SER A 75 -17.81 3.66 16.16
C SER A 75 -17.90 2.56 15.10
N ASP A 76 -17.76 2.92 13.82
CA ASP A 76 -17.89 1.99 12.70
C ASP A 76 -16.58 1.90 11.93
N ILE A 77 -15.73 0.97 12.38
CA ILE A 77 -14.39 0.73 11.83
C ILE A 77 -14.35 -0.68 11.25
N ILE A 78 -13.97 -0.79 9.98
CA ILE A 78 -13.92 -2.07 9.26
C ILE A 78 -12.53 -2.24 8.63
N SER A 79 -11.87 -3.36 8.89
CA SER A 79 -10.66 -3.75 8.17
C SER A 79 -11.02 -4.27 6.78
N ALA A 80 -10.34 -3.80 5.73
CA ALA A 80 -10.63 -4.22 4.37
C ALA A 80 -9.37 -4.59 3.59
N HIS A 81 -9.40 -5.73 2.90
CA HIS A 81 -8.36 -6.16 1.99
C HIS A 81 -8.98 -6.92 0.80
N ASN A 82 -8.16 -7.36 -0.12
CA ASN A 82 -8.63 -8.07 -1.32
C ASN A 82 -7.69 -9.23 -1.65
N GLY A 83 -8.23 -10.21 -2.32
CA GLY A 83 -7.44 -11.26 -2.94
C GLY A 83 -6.65 -10.76 -4.16
N THR A 84 -5.75 -11.58 -4.61
CA THR A 84 -5.10 -11.47 -5.92
C THR A 84 -5.07 -12.85 -6.56
N VAL A 85 -4.82 -12.92 -7.85
CA VAL A 85 -4.68 -14.20 -8.56
C VAL A 85 -3.56 -15.11 -8.02
N VAL A 86 -2.68 -14.58 -7.15
CA VAL A 86 -1.52 -15.30 -6.59
C VAL A 86 -1.42 -15.20 -5.07
N VAL A 87 -2.41 -14.61 -4.39
CA VAL A 87 -2.44 -14.45 -2.93
C VAL A 87 -3.81 -14.84 -2.41
N ASP A 88 -3.85 -15.85 -1.55
CA ASP A 88 -5.01 -16.16 -0.76
C ASP A 88 -5.19 -15.11 0.36
N PRO A 89 -6.26 -14.31 0.36
CA PRO A 89 -6.48 -13.25 1.31
C PRO A 89 -6.74 -13.77 2.74
N ARG A 90 -7.41 -14.91 2.89
CA ARG A 90 -7.73 -15.51 4.20
C ARG A 90 -6.48 -16.02 4.89
N GLU A 91 -5.67 -16.80 4.14
CA GLU A 91 -4.39 -17.26 4.63
C GLU A 91 -3.44 -16.08 4.92
N GLY A 92 -3.46 -15.05 4.08
CA GLY A 92 -2.69 -13.82 4.28
C GLY A 92 -3.08 -13.12 5.57
N ARG A 93 -4.38 -12.91 5.82
CA ARG A 93 -4.92 -12.31 7.05
C ARG A 93 -4.50 -13.10 8.29
N LYS A 94 -4.59 -14.45 8.24
CA LYS A 94 -4.21 -15.34 9.33
C LYS A 94 -2.70 -15.29 9.61
N LYS A 95 -1.88 -15.51 8.57
CA LYS A 95 -0.42 -15.66 8.72
C LYS A 95 0.31 -14.34 8.99
N ASN A 96 -0.22 -13.20 8.54
CA ASN A 96 0.27 -11.88 8.91
C ASN A 96 -0.34 -11.36 10.22
N LYS A 97 -1.14 -12.19 10.92
CA LYS A 97 -1.75 -11.90 12.24
C LYS A 97 -2.70 -10.70 12.26
N HIS A 98 -3.22 -10.30 11.09
CA HIS A 98 -4.22 -9.24 11.01
C HIS A 98 -5.48 -9.60 11.81
N ALA A 99 -5.98 -10.84 11.67
CA ALA A 99 -7.13 -11.33 12.44
C ALA A 99 -6.95 -11.18 13.95
N LYS A 100 -5.72 -11.31 14.46
CA LYS A 100 -5.47 -11.13 15.90
C LYS A 100 -5.58 -9.66 16.31
N ALA A 101 -5.04 -8.74 15.52
CA ALA A 101 -5.17 -7.31 15.76
C ALA A 101 -6.65 -6.85 15.67
N GLU A 102 -7.37 -7.29 14.64
CA GLU A 102 -8.78 -7.01 14.43
C GLU A 102 -9.64 -7.52 15.60
N ASN A 103 -9.41 -8.75 16.07
CA ASN A 103 -10.11 -9.32 17.20
C ASN A 103 -9.84 -8.57 18.52
N ARG A 104 -8.60 -8.10 18.74
CA ARG A 104 -8.27 -7.25 19.91
C ARG A 104 -9.00 -5.92 19.90
N LEU A 105 -9.31 -5.41 18.72
CA LEU A 105 -10.05 -4.16 18.53
C LEU A 105 -11.58 -4.37 18.55
N GLY A 106 -12.05 -5.59 18.35
CA GLY A 106 -13.47 -5.88 18.17
C GLY A 106 -14.04 -5.32 16.86
N ILE A 107 -13.22 -5.20 15.81
CA ILE A 107 -13.63 -4.67 14.50
C ILE A 107 -13.86 -5.78 13.49
N ASP A 108 -14.81 -5.55 12.59
CA ASP A 108 -15.10 -6.43 11.46
C ASP A 108 -14.05 -6.34 10.35
N HIS A 109 -14.10 -7.33 9.44
CA HIS A 109 -13.26 -7.31 8.23
C HIS A 109 -14.07 -7.71 7.00
N LEU A 110 -13.67 -7.14 5.85
CA LEU A 110 -14.22 -7.48 4.54
C LEU A 110 -13.11 -7.90 3.57
N ILE A 111 -13.42 -8.92 2.76
CA ILE A 111 -12.65 -9.25 1.56
C ILE A 111 -13.37 -8.61 0.38
N LEU A 112 -12.78 -7.57 -0.21
CA LEU A 112 -13.44 -6.67 -1.14
C LEU A 112 -13.87 -7.32 -2.47
N ASP A 113 -13.30 -8.45 -2.84
CA ASP A 113 -13.64 -9.23 -4.05
C ASP A 113 -14.53 -10.44 -3.76
N GLU A 114 -15.18 -10.47 -2.58
CA GLU A 114 -16.08 -11.54 -2.15
C GLU A 114 -17.41 -10.98 -1.60
N PRO A 115 -18.49 -11.77 -1.60
CA PRO A 115 -19.72 -11.40 -0.90
C PRO A 115 -19.45 -11.11 0.60
N PRO A 116 -20.13 -10.13 1.20
CA PRO A 116 -21.31 -9.38 0.68
C PRO A 116 -20.96 -8.15 -0.16
N VAL A 117 -19.68 -7.87 -0.46
CA VAL A 117 -19.28 -6.65 -1.18
C VAL A 117 -19.78 -6.69 -2.62
N LYS A 118 -20.56 -5.67 -2.98
CA LYS A 118 -21.06 -5.46 -4.33
C LYS A 118 -20.15 -4.49 -5.07
N TRP A 119 -19.87 -4.80 -6.33
CA TRP A 119 -19.19 -3.91 -7.26
C TRP A 119 -20.22 -3.30 -8.22
N ILE A 120 -20.29 -1.99 -8.25
CA ILE A 120 -21.26 -1.23 -9.06
C ILE A 120 -20.57 -0.45 -10.17
N PRO A 121 -21.25 -0.18 -11.29
CA PRO A 121 -20.74 0.70 -12.33
C PRO A 121 -20.43 2.08 -11.77
N PHE A 122 -19.32 2.66 -12.21
CA PHE A 122 -18.90 4.00 -11.77
C PHE A 122 -18.39 4.82 -12.95
N SER A 123 -18.91 6.05 -13.06
CA SER A 123 -18.46 7.02 -14.06
C SER A 123 -17.75 8.18 -13.34
N PRO A 124 -16.40 8.23 -13.37
CA PRO A 124 -15.65 9.32 -12.78
C PRO A 124 -16.06 10.69 -13.37
N LYS A 125 -16.13 11.70 -12.53
CA LYS A 125 -16.31 13.10 -12.97
C LYS A 125 -15.01 13.66 -13.56
N SER A 126 -13.88 13.23 -13.00
CA SER A 126 -12.55 13.61 -13.47
C SER A 126 -12.20 12.88 -14.76
N LYS A 127 -11.51 13.58 -15.67
CA LYS A 127 -10.97 12.93 -16.88
C LYS A 127 -9.88 11.94 -16.49
N MET A 128 -10.06 10.69 -16.89
CA MET A 128 -9.07 9.64 -16.66
C MET A 128 -7.88 9.78 -17.61
N LEU A 129 -6.70 9.46 -17.14
CA LEU A 129 -5.49 9.42 -17.95
C LEU A 129 -5.45 8.17 -18.83
N VAL A 130 -5.84 7.02 -18.26
CA VAL A 130 -5.69 5.72 -18.91
C VAL A 130 -6.82 4.73 -18.62
N LEU A 131 -7.53 4.84 -17.49
CA LEU A 131 -8.48 3.78 -17.08
C LEU A 131 -9.67 3.63 -18.04
N ASP A 132 -10.13 4.69 -18.66
CA ASP A 132 -11.16 4.67 -19.70
C ASP A 132 -10.74 3.90 -20.95
N LYS A 133 -9.43 3.90 -21.27
CA LYS A 133 -8.86 3.17 -22.39
C LYS A 133 -8.56 1.71 -22.05
N VAL A 134 -8.17 1.43 -20.81
CA VAL A 134 -7.88 0.05 -20.35
C VAL A 134 -9.17 -0.74 -20.13
N TYR A 135 -10.24 -0.07 -19.68
CA TYR A 135 -11.55 -0.65 -19.40
C TYR A 135 -12.64 0.07 -20.20
N PRO A 136 -12.71 -0.14 -21.54
CA PRO A 136 -13.70 0.53 -22.39
C PRO A 136 -15.15 0.12 -22.06
N GLU A 137 -15.35 -1.01 -21.41
CA GLU A 137 -16.64 -1.47 -20.88
C GLU A 137 -17.12 -0.70 -19.63
N GLY A 138 -16.28 0.17 -19.08
CA GLY A 138 -16.55 0.96 -17.89
C GLY A 138 -15.81 0.49 -16.65
N LEU A 139 -15.86 1.34 -15.62
CA LEU A 139 -15.24 1.08 -14.33
C LEU A 139 -16.28 0.57 -13.32
N PHE A 140 -15.81 -0.27 -12.41
CA PHE A 140 -16.61 -0.78 -11.29
C PHE A 140 -15.84 -0.53 -10.00
N ILE A 141 -16.57 -0.10 -8.96
CA ILE A 141 -16.02 0.15 -7.62
C ILE A 141 -16.84 -0.58 -6.55
N PRO A 142 -16.26 -0.86 -5.38
CA PRO A 142 -17.03 -1.37 -4.26
C PRO A 142 -18.05 -0.33 -3.79
N GLU A 143 -19.35 -0.68 -3.81
CA GLU A 143 -20.44 0.18 -3.34
C GLU A 143 -20.20 0.66 -1.89
N THR A 144 -19.66 -0.21 -1.06
CA THR A 144 -19.37 0.04 0.34
C THR A 144 -18.35 1.17 0.59
N PHE A 145 -17.60 1.61 -0.42
CA PHE A 145 -16.62 2.70 -0.27
C PHE A 145 -17.23 4.10 -0.47
N ILE A 146 -18.41 4.18 -1.06
CA ILE A 146 -19.02 5.49 -1.38
C ILE A 146 -19.45 6.22 -0.11
N GLY A 147 -18.99 7.46 0.06
CA GLY A 147 -19.32 8.32 1.19
C GLY A 147 -18.67 7.92 2.52
N THR A 148 -17.72 7.01 2.51
CA THR A 148 -17.01 6.52 3.71
C THR A 148 -15.62 7.14 3.86
N ASN A 149 -15.00 7.02 5.03
CA ASN A 149 -13.58 7.31 5.19
C ASN A 149 -12.73 6.10 4.77
N ILE A 150 -11.51 6.37 4.31
CA ILE A 150 -10.52 5.33 4.07
C ILE A 150 -9.16 5.70 4.68
N ILE A 151 -8.55 4.76 5.39
CA ILE A 151 -7.17 4.88 5.90
C ILE A 151 -6.32 3.80 5.23
N HIS A 152 -5.40 4.21 4.39
CA HIS A 152 -4.43 3.28 3.79
C HIS A 152 -3.35 2.89 4.80
N LEU A 153 -3.10 1.58 4.91
CA LEU A 153 -2.08 1.00 5.79
C LEU A 153 -0.95 0.32 4.98
N PRO A 154 -0.19 1.05 4.16
CA PRO A 154 0.94 0.49 3.45
C PRO A 154 2.15 0.30 4.36
N THR A 155 3.18 -0.39 3.85
CA THR A 155 4.51 -0.48 4.45
C THR A 155 5.55 0.17 3.56
N VAL A 156 6.64 0.66 4.16
CA VAL A 156 7.76 1.25 3.40
C VAL A 156 8.49 0.13 2.65
N LYS A 157 8.40 0.14 1.33
CA LYS A 157 9.08 -0.84 0.48
C LYS A 157 9.23 -0.39 -0.97
N THR A 158 10.30 -0.84 -1.59
CA THR A 158 10.53 -0.73 -3.04
C THR A 158 9.57 -1.61 -3.84
N HIS A 159 9.47 -1.37 -5.13
CA HIS A 159 8.60 -2.13 -6.02
C HIS A 159 9.19 -2.21 -7.44
N VAL A 160 9.13 -3.39 -8.06
CA VAL A 160 9.73 -3.68 -9.37
C VAL A 160 9.21 -2.81 -10.54
N PHE A 161 7.96 -2.32 -10.49
CA PHE A 161 7.36 -1.51 -11.55
C PHE A 161 7.25 -0.02 -11.19
N THR A 162 7.00 0.31 -9.93
CA THR A 162 6.64 1.68 -9.50
C THR A 162 7.70 2.33 -8.61
N LYS A 163 8.93 1.81 -8.59
CA LYS A 163 10.05 2.22 -7.73
C LYS A 163 9.77 1.98 -6.25
N MET A 164 8.62 2.42 -5.74
CA MET A 164 8.13 2.20 -4.38
C MET A 164 6.63 1.86 -4.38
N THR A 165 6.15 1.20 -3.34
CA THR A 165 4.73 0.84 -3.19
C THR A 165 3.90 2.06 -2.75
N GLY A 166 3.86 2.37 -1.48
CA GLY A 166 3.22 3.56 -0.91
C GLY A 166 1.70 3.54 -0.78
N ALA A 167 1.17 4.69 -0.33
CA ALA A 167 -0.25 4.91 -0.09
C ALA A 167 -1.06 4.93 -1.39
N MET A 168 -0.57 5.65 -2.42
CA MET A 168 -1.25 5.68 -3.72
C MET A 168 -1.46 4.28 -4.29
N LYS A 169 -0.45 3.39 -4.16
CA LYS A 169 -0.56 2.02 -4.68
C LYS A 169 -1.43 1.12 -3.81
N ASN A 170 -1.68 1.46 -2.55
CA ASN A 170 -2.51 0.64 -1.68
C ASN A 170 -3.99 0.60 -2.12
N ALA A 171 -4.46 1.63 -2.80
CA ALA A 171 -5.78 1.68 -3.42
C ALA A 171 -5.94 0.68 -4.60
N PHE A 172 -4.85 0.34 -5.29
CA PHE A 172 -4.86 -0.56 -6.45
C PHE A 172 -5.58 -1.89 -6.19
N GLY A 173 -5.43 -2.43 -5.00
CA GLY A 173 -6.10 -3.66 -4.59
C GLY A 173 -7.53 -3.49 -4.10
N GLY A 174 -8.03 -2.27 -3.93
CA GLY A 174 -9.38 -2.00 -3.41
C GLY A 174 -10.32 -1.37 -4.41
N LEU A 175 -9.80 -0.74 -5.47
CA LEU A 175 -10.59 -0.01 -6.46
C LEU A 175 -10.52 -0.59 -7.87
N LEU A 176 -9.67 -1.55 -8.13
CA LEU A 176 -9.66 -2.28 -9.39
C LEU A 176 -10.02 -3.75 -9.14
N HIS A 177 -11.02 -4.22 -9.87
CA HIS A 177 -11.52 -5.59 -9.81
C HIS A 177 -10.54 -6.60 -10.45
N ARG A 178 -11.06 -7.70 -10.99
CA ARG A 178 -10.30 -8.91 -11.40
C ARG A 178 -9.14 -8.67 -12.37
N ASN A 179 -9.33 -7.80 -13.36
CA ASN A 179 -8.37 -7.60 -14.46
C ASN A 179 -7.38 -6.44 -14.20
N ARG A 180 -7.15 -6.05 -12.95
CA ARG A 180 -6.24 -4.94 -12.60
C ARG A 180 -4.81 -5.11 -13.14
N HIS A 181 -4.38 -6.33 -13.42
CA HIS A 181 -3.06 -6.58 -14.02
C HIS A 181 -2.92 -6.02 -15.43
N TRP A 182 -4.02 -5.74 -16.15
CA TRP A 182 -4.01 -5.10 -17.47
C TRP A 182 -3.42 -3.69 -17.44
N THR A 183 -3.42 -3.04 -16.28
CA THR A 183 -2.91 -1.68 -16.12
C THR A 183 -1.40 -1.63 -15.83
N HIS A 184 -0.69 -2.76 -15.74
CA HIS A 184 0.73 -2.74 -15.38
C HIS A 184 1.63 -2.04 -16.39
N SER A 185 1.26 -2.01 -17.67
CA SER A 185 1.97 -1.26 -18.71
C SER A 185 1.83 0.27 -18.57
N VAL A 186 0.78 0.73 -17.88
CA VAL A 186 0.45 2.14 -17.61
C VAL A 186 0.19 2.36 -16.12
N ILE A 187 0.95 1.69 -15.27
CA ILE A 187 0.68 1.61 -13.82
C ILE A 187 0.79 2.96 -13.12
N HIS A 188 1.67 3.85 -13.56
CA HIS A 188 1.85 5.15 -12.93
C HIS A 188 0.63 6.05 -13.13
N GLU A 189 0.14 6.16 -14.34
CA GLU A 189 -1.08 6.89 -14.70
C GLU A 189 -2.31 6.26 -14.03
N THR A 190 -2.38 4.93 -14.01
CA THR A 190 -3.43 4.19 -13.29
C THR A 190 -3.54 4.59 -11.82
N LEU A 191 -2.39 4.72 -11.14
CA LEU A 191 -2.39 5.09 -9.72
C LEU A 191 -2.84 6.54 -9.49
N VAL A 192 -2.61 7.42 -10.45
CA VAL A 192 -3.12 8.79 -10.42
C VAL A 192 -4.64 8.81 -10.65
N ASP A 193 -5.13 8.07 -11.62
CA ASP A 193 -6.57 7.91 -11.87
C ASP A 193 -7.29 7.37 -10.63
N LEU A 194 -6.71 6.35 -9.97
CA LEU A 194 -7.28 5.81 -8.73
C LEU A 194 -7.30 6.84 -7.60
N LEU A 195 -6.31 7.73 -7.52
CA LEU A 195 -6.32 8.81 -6.53
C LEU A 195 -7.44 9.81 -6.84
N GLN A 196 -7.70 10.15 -8.10
CA GLN A 196 -8.82 10.98 -8.49
C GLN A 196 -10.15 10.33 -8.08
N ILE A 197 -10.37 9.05 -8.41
CA ILE A 197 -11.56 8.30 -8.02
C ILE A 197 -11.74 8.30 -6.50
N GLN A 198 -10.70 8.06 -5.72
CA GLN A 198 -10.77 8.10 -4.27
C GLN A 198 -11.25 9.45 -3.75
N LYS A 199 -10.74 10.55 -4.31
CA LYS A 199 -11.16 11.92 -3.94
C LYS A 199 -12.63 12.22 -4.28
N GLU A 200 -13.22 11.49 -5.22
CA GLU A 200 -14.63 11.62 -5.57
C GLU A 200 -15.54 10.79 -4.66
N ILE A 201 -15.11 9.60 -4.23
CA ILE A 201 -15.99 8.66 -3.54
C ILE A 201 -15.89 8.69 -2.02
N HIS A 202 -14.71 9.00 -1.46
CA HIS A 202 -14.52 8.99 -0.01
C HIS A 202 -14.82 10.36 0.63
N SER A 203 -15.41 10.33 1.82
CA SER A 203 -15.62 11.52 2.65
C SER A 203 -14.32 12.03 3.29
N GLY A 204 -13.37 11.15 3.53
CA GLY A 204 -12.04 11.46 4.03
C GLY A 204 -11.03 10.38 3.63
N ILE A 205 -9.81 10.80 3.27
CA ILE A 205 -8.72 9.89 2.89
C ILE A 205 -7.53 10.17 3.77
N PHE A 206 -6.96 9.12 4.33
CA PHE A 206 -5.78 9.20 5.18
C PHE A 206 -4.82 8.05 4.87
N ALA A 207 -3.55 8.20 5.24
CA ALA A 207 -2.57 7.14 5.09
C ALA A 207 -1.64 7.08 6.31
N VAL A 208 -1.38 5.87 6.76
CA VAL A 208 -0.44 5.58 7.84
C VAL A 208 0.50 4.47 7.36
N MET A 209 1.77 4.78 7.21
CA MET A 209 2.76 3.89 6.62
C MET A 209 3.70 3.34 7.69
N ASP A 210 3.82 2.02 7.76
CA ASP A 210 4.75 1.34 8.66
C ASP A 210 6.11 1.15 7.98
N GLY A 211 7.15 1.61 8.65
CA GLY A 211 8.56 1.44 8.30
C GLY A 211 9.37 0.85 9.47
N THR A 212 8.72 0.16 10.40
CA THR A 212 9.42 -0.58 11.46
C THR A 212 10.38 -1.58 10.84
N PHE A 213 9.87 -2.36 9.89
CA PHE A 213 10.66 -3.01 8.85
C PHE A 213 10.43 -2.32 7.51
N ALA A 214 11.50 -2.00 6.81
CA ALA A 214 11.44 -1.53 5.43
C ALA A 214 12.02 -2.57 4.47
N GLY A 215 11.45 -2.63 3.27
CA GLY A 215 11.84 -3.61 2.24
C GLY A 215 12.60 -2.95 1.08
N ASP A 216 13.79 -3.44 0.77
CA ASP A 216 14.61 -3.00 -0.36
C ASP A 216 14.79 -4.09 -1.41
N GLY A 217 14.94 -3.70 -2.68
CA GLY A 217 15.19 -4.59 -3.81
C GLY A 217 13.93 -4.95 -4.60
N PRO A 218 13.78 -6.19 -5.09
CA PRO A 218 12.69 -6.57 -5.98
C PRO A 218 11.37 -6.80 -5.22
N GLY A 219 10.82 -5.71 -4.66
CA GLY A 219 9.52 -5.74 -3.99
C GLY A 219 8.35 -6.06 -4.92
N PRO A 220 7.22 -6.48 -4.35
CA PRO A 220 6.85 -6.41 -2.93
C PRO A 220 7.18 -7.66 -2.09
N ARG A 221 7.81 -8.72 -2.63
CA ARG A 221 8.00 -10.00 -1.94
C ARG A 221 9.46 -10.36 -1.73
N ALA A 222 10.28 -10.36 -2.78
CA ALA A 222 11.66 -10.86 -2.75
C ALA A 222 12.68 -9.83 -2.24
N MET A 223 12.35 -9.13 -1.16
CA MET A 223 13.09 -7.98 -0.64
C MET A 223 14.20 -8.35 0.33
N ARG A 224 15.18 -7.46 0.48
CA ARG A 224 16.04 -7.35 1.66
C ARG A 224 15.28 -6.61 2.74
N VAL A 225 15.31 -7.11 3.97
CA VAL A 225 14.59 -6.53 5.12
C VAL A 225 15.57 -5.70 5.94
N HIS A 226 15.16 -4.48 6.28
CA HIS A 226 15.90 -3.55 7.12
C HIS A 226 15.01 -3.06 8.27
N GLU A 227 15.52 -3.07 9.50
CA GLU A 227 14.88 -2.37 10.62
C GLU A 227 15.13 -0.87 10.45
N LYS A 228 14.09 -0.09 10.32
CA LYS A 228 14.16 1.37 10.16
C LYS A 228 13.46 2.11 11.28
N ASN A 229 12.63 1.42 12.06
CA ASN A 229 12.03 1.92 13.30
C ASN A 229 11.29 3.26 13.10
N ILE A 230 10.59 3.40 11.97
CA ILE A 230 9.92 4.65 11.61
C ILE A 230 8.47 4.39 11.25
N ILE A 231 7.60 5.35 11.57
CA ILE A 231 6.20 5.37 11.15
C ILE A 231 5.87 6.75 10.58
N ILE A 232 5.00 6.80 9.57
CA ILE A 232 4.70 8.01 8.80
C ILE A 232 3.19 8.12 8.62
N ALA A 233 2.62 9.35 8.73
CA ALA A 233 1.20 9.58 8.48
C ALA A 233 0.93 10.91 7.77
N SER A 234 -0.11 10.93 6.95
CA SER A 234 -0.58 12.13 6.24
C SER A 234 -1.99 11.94 5.70
N SER A 235 -2.71 13.04 5.54
CA SER A 235 -3.94 13.10 4.72
C SER A 235 -3.65 13.25 3.23
N ASP A 236 -2.42 13.56 2.84
CA ASP A 236 -1.96 13.66 1.45
C ASP A 236 -1.18 12.40 1.05
N GLN A 237 -1.78 11.55 0.19
CA GLN A 237 -1.20 10.29 -0.27
C GLN A 237 0.04 10.50 -1.14
N VAL A 238 0.13 11.64 -1.83
CA VAL A 238 1.32 11.98 -2.63
C VAL A 238 2.46 12.41 -1.73
N ALA A 239 2.16 13.24 -0.72
CA ALA A 239 3.16 13.74 0.22
C ALA A 239 3.78 12.63 1.09
N ILE A 240 2.96 11.72 1.62
CA ILE A 240 3.48 10.57 2.39
C ILE A 240 4.37 9.67 1.54
N ASP A 241 3.97 9.39 0.28
CA ASP A 241 4.77 8.60 -0.65
C ASP A 241 6.07 9.34 -1.04
N ALA A 242 6.04 10.67 -1.17
CA ALA A 242 7.21 11.50 -1.45
C ALA A 242 8.22 11.45 -0.29
N VAL A 243 7.74 11.62 0.95
CA VAL A 243 8.60 11.52 2.14
C VAL A 243 9.21 10.12 2.26
N ALA A 244 8.41 9.07 2.13
CA ALA A 244 8.91 7.69 2.16
C ALA A 244 9.95 7.42 1.04
N SER A 245 9.74 7.98 -0.16
CA SER A 245 10.70 7.88 -1.27
C SER A 245 12.03 8.55 -0.94
N LYS A 246 12.00 9.77 -0.36
CA LYS A 246 13.20 10.50 0.07
C LYS A 246 13.97 9.71 1.12
N LEU A 247 13.30 9.15 2.12
CA LEU A 247 13.94 8.30 3.14
C LEU A 247 14.64 7.08 2.53
N MET A 248 14.04 6.47 1.50
CA MET A 248 14.66 5.36 0.77
C MET A 248 15.84 5.80 -0.11
N GLY A 249 16.05 7.10 -0.33
CA GLY A 249 17.13 7.64 -1.14
C GLY A 249 16.74 7.92 -2.59
N PHE A 250 15.44 8.05 -2.88
CA PHE A 250 14.94 8.38 -4.22
C PHE A 250 14.48 9.84 -4.29
N ASP A 251 14.68 10.48 -5.44
CA ASP A 251 14.02 11.75 -5.73
C ASP A 251 12.54 11.49 -6.06
N PRO A 252 11.58 12.00 -5.26
CA PRO A 252 10.16 11.81 -5.52
C PRO A 252 9.71 12.36 -6.87
N MET A 253 10.30 13.47 -7.34
CA MET A 253 9.95 14.09 -8.62
C MET A 253 10.42 13.28 -9.84
N LEU A 254 11.28 12.28 -9.64
CA LEU A 254 11.67 11.33 -10.68
C LEU A 254 10.79 10.06 -10.69
N ILE A 255 9.80 9.95 -9.78
CA ILE A 255 8.84 8.84 -9.74
C ILE A 255 7.57 9.28 -10.48
N PRO A 256 7.26 8.72 -11.66
CA PRO A 256 6.21 9.28 -12.53
C PRO A 256 4.85 9.44 -11.85
N LYS A 257 4.37 8.47 -11.06
CA LYS A 257 3.09 8.60 -10.35
C LYS A 257 3.04 9.81 -9.40
N LEU A 258 4.16 10.14 -8.74
CA LEU A 258 4.25 11.26 -7.80
C LEU A 258 4.33 12.59 -8.55
N LYS A 259 5.16 12.64 -9.59
CA LYS A 259 5.29 13.81 -10.44
C LYS A 259 3.95 14.18 -11.10
N ILE A 260 3.29 13.23 -11.77
CA ILE A 260 2.01 13.46 -12.45
C ILE A 260 0.94 13.94 -11.43
N ALA A 261 0.81 13.26 -10.28
CA ALA A 261 -0.15 13.65 -9.27
C ALA A 261 0.12 15.05 -8.71
N HIS A 262 1.39 15.43 -8.54
CA HIS A 262 1.79 16.78 -8.13
C HIS A 262 1.44 17.84 -9.16
N GLU A 263 1.78 17.60 -10.43
CA GLU A 263 1.50 18.51 -11.55
C GLU A 263 -0.02 18.69 -11.79
N MET A 264 -0.82 17.67 -11.46
CA MET A 264 -2.29 17.73 -11.51
C MET A 264 -2.92 18.35 -10.24
N GLY A 265 -2.13 18.79 -9.25
CA GLY A 265 -2.64 19.38 -8.01
C GLY A 265 -3.35 18.37 -7.08
N LEU A 266 -3.12 17.07 -7.24
CA LEU A 266 -3.75 16.02 -6.43
C LEU A 266 -3.07 15.81 -5.07
N GLY A 267 -1.87 16.36 -4.89
CA GLY A 267 -1.07 16.33 -3.67
C GLY A 267 0.34 16.86 -3.90
N THR A 268 1.20 16.77 -2.89
CA THR A 268 2.51 17.44 -2.89
C THR A 268 3.65 16.42 -2.96
N ALA A 269 4.36 16.34 -4.11
CA ALA A 269 5.54 15.49 -4.26
C ALA A 269 6.86 16.24 -3.98
N ASP A 270 6.91 17.55 -4.14
CA ASP A 270 8.08 18.35 -3.78
C ASP A 270 8.22 18.42 -2.26
N THR A 271 9.19 17.72 -1.72
CA THR A 271 9.39 17.62 -0.26
C THR A 271 9.75 18.94 0.42
N ARG A 272 10.15 19.97 -0.34
CA ARG A 272 10.40 21.34 0.18
C ARG A 272 9.10 22.09 0.49
N LEU A 273 8.00 21.69 -0.11
CA LEU A 273 6.67 22.26 0.09
C LEU A 273 5.86 21.53 1.17
N ILE A 274 6.41 20.47 1.77
CA ILE A 274 5.77 19.67 2.81
C ILE A 274 6.12 20.26 4.19
N GLU A 275 5.11 20.32 5.06
CA GLU A 275 5.29 20.62 6.49
C GLU A 275 5.54 19.31 7.25
N TYR A 276 6.75 19.16 7.79
CA TYR A 276 7.10 18.00 8.60
C TYR A 276 6.68 18.21 10.05
N LYS A 277 6.15 17.16 10.69
CA LYS A 277 5.84 17.11 12.12
C LYS A 277 6.51 15.88 12.74
N GLY A 278 6.87 15.98 14.03
CA GLY A 278 7.54 14.91 14.76
C GLY A 278 9.05 14.97 14.62
N ASP A 279 9.67 13.83 14.33
CA ASP A 279 11.13 13.71 14.34
C ASP A 279 11.78 14.25 13.06
N ASP A 280 12.96 14.82 13.21
CA ASP A 280 13.75 15.31 12.07
C ASP A 280 14.32 14.16 11.25
N VAL A 281 13.92 14.12 9.98
CA VAL A 281 14.37 13.13 8.99
C VAL A 281 15.04 13.79 7.78
N SER A 282 15.41 15.05 7.90
CA SER A 282 15.98 15.85 6.79
C SER A 282 17.22 15.20 6.15
N ASN A 283 18.08 14.61 6.96
CA ASN A 283 19.35 14.00 6.58
C ASN A 283 19.27 12.46 6.41
N VAL A 284 18.07 11.87 6.53
CA VAL A 284 17.91 10.42 6.40
C VAL A 284 17.97 10.02 4.94
N ASN A 285 18.86 9.09 4.63
CA ASN A 285 18.96 8.42 3.34
C ASN A 285 19.37 6.96 3.55
N TRP A 286 18.52 6.02 3.18
CA TRP A 286 18.78 4.60 3.39
C TRP A 286 19.52 3.93 2.22
N ASN A 287 19.76 4.65 1.13
CA ASN A 287 20.45 4.17 -0.07
C ASN A 287 19.85 2.84 -0.60
N PHE A 288 18.52 2.76 -0.65
CA PHE A 288 17.85 1.59 -1.21
C PHE A 288 18.09 1.50 -2.71
N SER A 289 18.26 0.28 -3.22
CA SER A 289 18.57 0.07 -4.63
C SER A 289 17.37 0.34 -5.54
N GLY A 290 16.16 0.04 -5.13
CA GLY A 290 14.95 0.20 -5.95
C GLY A 290 15.08 -0.43 -7.34
N ASN A 291 14.04 -0.73 -8.06
CA ASN A 291 14.09 -1.27 -9.44
C ASN A 291 14.88 -2.57 -9.66
N ASP A 292 15.41 -3.20 -8.61
CA ASP A 292 15.97 -4.54 -8.74
C ASP A 292 14.91 -5.47 -9.32
N ASN A 293 15.36 -6.38 -10.18
CA ASN A 293 14.45 -7.30 -10.84
C ASN A 293 14.65 -8.73 -10.33
N THR A 294 13.55 -9.45 -10.17
CA THR A 294 13.56 -10.91 -10.15
C THR A 294 13.58 -11.45 -11.58
N PHE A 295 13.88 -12.73 -11.76
CA PHE A 295 13.73 -13.40 -13.05
C PHE A 295 12.30 -13.21 -13.61
N ALA A 296 11.28 -13.40 -12.76
CA ALA A 296 9.87 -13.24 -13.13
C ALA A 296 9.54 -11.79 -13.56
N SER A 297 10.04 -10.77 -12.82
CA SER A 297 9.76 -9.38 -13.18
C SER A 297 10.53 -8.90 -14.43
N ARG A 298 11.70 -9.49 -14.73
CA ARG A 298 12.39 -9.26 -16.00
C ARG A 298 11.56 -9.75 -17.18
N GLY A 299 11.03 -10.97 -17.09
CA GLY A 299 10.12 -11.50 -18.10
C GLY A 299 8.88 -10.63 -18.30
N GLN A 300 8.24 -10.19 -17.22
CA GLN A 300 7.09 -9.29 -17.30
C GLN A 300 7.45 -7.93 -17.93
N LYS A 301 8.60 -7.35 -17.60
CA LYS A 301 9.05 -6.07 -18.22
C LYS A 301 9.32 -6.19 -19.71
N LEU A 302 9.79 -7.34 -20.19
CA LEU A 302 9.94 -7.60 -21.63
C LEU A 302 8.57 -7.57 -22.36
N ILE A 303 7.49 -8.03 -21.69
CA ILE A 303 6.15 -8.01 -22.24
C ILE A 303 5.51 -6.61 -22.11
N TYR A 304 5.64 -5.93 -20.97
CA TYR A 304 4.98 -4.62 -20.77
C TYR A 304 5.69 -3.45 -21.48
N HIS A 305 7.03 -3.46 -21.50
CA HIS A 305 7.83 -2.33 -21.94
C HIS A 305 8.96 -2.70 -22.92
N GLY A 306 9.12 -3.99 -23.26
CA GLY A 306 10.18 -4.50 -24.11
C GLY A 306 9.68 -4.96 -25.49
N PRO A 307 10.50 -5.73 -26.21
CA PRO A 307 10.21 -6.17 -27.58
C PRO A 307 8.98 -7.09 -27.68
N LEU A 308 8.52 -7.68 -26.58
CA LEU A 308 7.31 -8.53 -26.56
C LEU A 308 6.02 -7.73 -26.31
N LYS A 309 6.05 -6.41 -26.23
CA LYS A 309 4.87 -5.55 -26.03
C LYS A 309 3.74 -5.78 -27.05
N PRO A 310 4.01 -6.01 -28.35
CA PRO A 310 2.93 -6.33 -29.29
C PRO A 310 2.14 -7.61 -28.93
N LEU A 311 2.75 -8.51 -28.17
CA LEU A 311 2.13 -9.78 -27.72
C LEU A 311 1.45 -9.65 -26.33
N GLU A 312 1.44 -8.49 -25.70
CA GLU A 312 0.87 -8.27 -24.36
C GLU A 312 -0.58 -8.77 -24.28
N GLY A 313 -1.40 -8.45 -25.30
CA GLY A 313 -2.80 -8.86 -25.37
C GLY A 313 -2.95 -10.38 -25.31
N ILE A 314 -2.16 -11.10 -26.10
CA ILE A 314 -2.20 -12.57 -26.18
C ILE A 314 -1.66 -13.19 -24.90
N LEU A 315 -0.51 -12.71 -24.40
CA LEU A 315 0.20 -13.34 -23.30
C LEU A 315 -0.41 -13.06 -21.92
N LEU A 316 -1.04 -11.89 -21.72
CA LEU A 316 -1.49 -11.42 -20.41
C LEU A 316 -2.98 -11.09 -20.31
N ARG A 317 -3.71 -10.98 -21.43
CA ARG A 317 -5.14 -10.63 -21.46
C ARG A 317 -6.03 -11.73 -22.04
N SER A 318 -5.44 -12.83 -22.52
CA SER A 318 -6.16 -13.99 -23.08
C SER A 318 -6.29 -15.13 -22.06
N PRO A 319 -7.05 -16.18 -22.36
CA PRO A 319 -7.16 -17.39 -21.53
C PRO A 319 -5.84 -18.09 -21.20
N ILE A 320 -4.75 -17.78 -21.91
CA ILE A 320 -3.40 -18.32 -21.62
C ILE A 320 -2.71 -17.56 -20.46
N ALA A 321 -3.16 -16.38 -20.07
CA ALA A 321 -2.56 -15.57 -19.01
C ALA A 321 -2.22 -16.31 -17.68
N PRO A 322 -2.92 -17.39 -17.27
CA PRO A 322 -2.57 -18.15 -16.07
C PRO A 322 -1.12 -18.65 -15.99
N TRP A 323 -0.42 -18.83 -17.14
CA TRP A 323 0.98 -19.22 -17.14
C TRP A 323 1.89 -18.26 -16.33
N ALA A 324 1.63 -16.95 -16.47
CA ALA A 324 2.42 -15.92 -15.80
C ALA A 324 2.23 -15.97 -14.27
N TYR A 325 1.03 -16.35 -13.82
CA TYR A 325 0.73 -16.52 -12.41
C TYR A 325 1.38 -17.77 -11.84
N LEU A 326 1.36 -18.88 -12.59
CA LEU A 326 2.03 -20.11 -12.22
C LEU A 326 3.55 -19.90 -12.13
N ALA A 327 4.15 -19.21 -13.09
CA ALA A 327 5.58 -18.88 -13.09
C ALA A 327 5.97 -17.99 -11.89
N SER A 328 5.14 -16.96 -11.60
CA SER A 328 5.35 -16.08 -10.44
C SER A 328 5.21 -16.85 -9.12
N ASN A 329 4.23 -17.72 -9.01
CA ASN A 329 3.99 -18.54 -7.82
C ASN A 329 5.12 -19.54 -7.61
N PHE A 330 5.53 -20.25 -8.66
CA PHE A 330 6.65 -21.17 -8.62
C PHE A 330 7.95 -20.46 -8.19
N TYR A 331 8.26 -19.31 -8.78
CA TYR A 331 9.46 -18.57 -8.40
C TYR A 331 9.41 -18.15 -6.92
N HIS A 332 8.32 -17.51 -6.47
CA HIS A 332 8.29 -16.95 -5.12
C HIS A 332 8.09 -18.00 -4.02
N ASN A 333 7.22 -18.97 -4.23
CA ASN A 333 6.88 -19.96 -3.20
C ASN A 333 7.73 -21.25 -3.31
N GLY A 334 8.05 -21.68 -4.54
CA GLY A 334 8.82 -22.90 -4.79
C GLY A 334 10.34 -22.71 -4.70
N PHE A 335 10.85 -21.56 -5.12
CA PHE A 335 12.30 -21.33 -5.18
C PHE A 335 12.77 -20.28 -4.17
N TRP A 336 12.33 -19.03 -4.31
CA TRP A 336 12.89 -17.92 -3.52
C TRP A 336 12.63 -18.06 -2.02
N ARG A 337 11.38 -18.38 -1.64
CA ARG A 337 10.98 -18.48 -0.23
C ARG A 337 11.74 -19.56 0.53
N PRO A 338 11.85 -20.82 0.06
CA PRO A 338 12.57 -21.86 0.79
C PRO A 338 14.08 -21.59 0.89
N ILE A 339 14.70 -21.02 -0.12
CA ILE A 339 16.16 -20.84 -0.19
C ILE A 339 16.60 -19.54 0.47
N VAL A 340 16.05 -18.41 0.04
CA VAL A 340 16.46 -17.06 0.47
C VAL A 340 15.55 -16.53 1.55
N GLY A 341 14.23 -16.61 1.32
CA GLY A 341 13.20 -16.00 2.16
C GLY A 341 13.21 -16.51 3.59
N LYS A 342 13.27 -17.84 3.78
CA LYS A 342 13.33 -18.47 5.11
C LYS A 342 14.56 -18.03 5.91
N LYS A 343 15.72 -17.89 5.27
CA LYS A 343 16.96 -17.45 5.94
C LYS A 343 16.82 -16.00 6.42
N ARG A 344 16.31 -15.12 5.57
CA ARG A 344 16.07 -13.69 5.91
C ARG A 344 14.99 -13.55 6.98
N LEU A 345 13.90 -14.29 6.86
CA LEU A 345 12.83 -14.33 7.86
C LEU A 345 13.38 -14.77 9.22
N LYS A 346 14.14 -15.87 9.27
CA LYS A 346 14.75 -16.35 10.53
C LYS A 346 15.63 -15.29 11.20
N LYS A 347 16.35 -14.47 10.41
CA LYS A 347 17.14 -13.35 10.94
C LYS A 347 16.21 -12.25 11.51
N ALA A 348 15.18 -11.85 10.78
CA ALA A 348 14.24 -10.83 11.21
C ALA A 348 13.45 -11.25 12.47
N MET A 349 13.09 -12.53 12.59
CA MET A 349 12.37 -13.04 13.78
C MET A 349 13.21 -13.05 15.07
N LYS A 350 14.53 -12.88 14.97
CA LYS A 350 15.41 -12.73 16.14
C LYS A 350 15.47 -11.30 16.68
N THR A 351 15.00 -10.31 15.92
CA THR A 351 14.97 -8.91 16.33
C THR A 351 13.86 -8.66 17.35
N ARG A 352 13.87 -7.48 17.98
CA ARG A 352 12.80 -7.06 18.90
C ARG A 352 11.44 -7.02 18.21
N TRP A 353 11.35 -6.56 16.96
CA TRP A 353 10.13 -6.56 16.15
C TRP A 353 9.66 -7.98 15.79
N GLY A 354 10.60 -8.88 15.52
CA GLY A 354 10.28 -10.29 15.27
C GLY A 354 9.68 -10.96 16.52
N LYS A 355 10.19 -10.63 17.72
CA LYS A 355 9.62 -11.08 18.99
C LYS A 355 8.21 -10.52 19.18
N LEU A 356 8.02 -9.18 19.03
CA LEU A 356 6.70 -8.57 19.10
C LEU A 356 5.71 -9.25 18.12
N PHE A 357 6.16 -9.56 16.89
CA PHE A 357 5.30 -10.30 15.95
C PHE A 357 4.91 -11.68 16.48
N CYS A 358 5.75 -12.37 17.24
CA CYS A 358 5.41 -13.67 17.84
C CYS A 358 4.32 -13.54 18.90
N ASP A 359 4.27 -12.43 19.63
CA ASP A 359 3.33 -12.18 20.73
C ASP A 359 1.90 -11.89 20.23
N TYR A 360 1.76 -11.49 18.97
CA TYR A 360 0.47 -11.45 18.31
C TYR A 360 -0.03 -12.85 18.00
#